data_1936e9f3cda2f6bc7bb51e8bbe1b82b9
#
_entry.id   1936e9f3cda2f6bc7bb51e8bbe1b82b9
#
_cell.length_a   1.000
_cell.length_b   1.000
_cell.length_c   1.000
_cell.angle_alpha   90.00
_cell.angle_beta   90.00
_cell.angle_gamma   90.00
#
_symmetry.space_group_name_H-M   'P 1'
#
loop_
_entity.id
_entity.type
_entity.pdbx_description
1 polymer ?
#
loop_
_entity_poly.entity_id
_entity_poly.type
_entity_poly.pdbx_seq_one_letter_code
_entity_poly.pdbx_strand_id
1 'polypeptide(L)'
;LKELILELNTSGGIIWHFNVSDITMIRAIFDAAYQNQKPVILGASFGERKFIGAKTLSLIVKNLREEYDFPIYLNADHTHSFEEAREVIDCGFDAVTFDGSNLSFEENILKTKEVVNYAKEKNPNIVIEGELGYIGTHSEILSDFPENAALNQENFTKPEEAEEFIEKTGVDLFAGAFGNIHGIILKNGEVLNPHIDINLIKKIKERTK
;
A
#
# COMPACT_ATOMS: atom_id res chain seq x y z
N LEU A 1 -12.18 -4.83 -6.32
CA LEU A 1 -11.41 -3.74 -5.72
C LEU A 1 -11.13 -2.64 -6.74
N LYS A 2 -10.61 -2.97 -7.91
CA LYS A 2 -10.22 -2.01 -8.95
C LYS A 2 -11.37 -1.08 -9.36
N GLU A 3 -12.56 -1.61 -9.61
CA GLU A 3 -13.75 -0.82 -9.93
C GLU A 3 -14.14 0.13 -8.80
N LEU A 4 -14.09 -0.36 -7.54
CA LEU A 4 -14.37 0.47 -6.38
C LEU A 4 -13.38 1.63 -6.25
N ILE A 5 -12.08 1.40 -6.49
CA ILE A 5 -11.06 2.46 -6.46
C ILE A 5 -11.34 3.52 -7.53
N LEU A 6 -11.72 3.12 -8.74
CA LEU A 6 -12.07 4.04 -9.82
C LEU A 6 -13.32 4.88 -9.47
N GLU A 7 -14.33 4.27 -8.87
CA GLU A 7 -15.53 4.96 -8.39
C GLU A 7 -15.17 5.97 -7.30
N LEU A 8 -14.39 5.55 -6.30
CA LEU A 8 -13.94 6.42 -5.20
C LEU A 8 -13.09 7.59 -5.70
N ASN A 9 -12.20 7.35 -6.67
CA ASN A 9 -11.40 8.41 -7.26
C ASN A 9 -12.27 9.47 -7.97
N THR A 10 -13.35 9.05 -8.63
CA THR A 10 -14.29 9.96 -9.31
C THR A 10 -15.18 10.71 -8.33
N SER A 11 -15.65 10.05 -7.28
CA SER A 11 -16.56 10.63 -6.28
C SER A 11 -15.85 11.43 -5.18
N GLY A 12 -14.52 11.38 -5.11
CA GLY A 12 -13.73 11.94 -4.02
C GLY A 12 -13.86 11.14 -2.71
N GLY A 13 -14.22 9.86 -2.82
CA GLY A 13 -14.34 8.95 -1.69
C GLY A 13 -13.00 8.40 -1.23
N ILE A 14 -13.06 7.64 -0.12
CA ILE A 14 -11.91 6.94 0.48
C ILE A 14 -12.29 5.50 0.80
N ILE A 15 -11.29 4.62 0.83
CA ILE A 15 -11.40 3.29 1.40
C ILE A 15 -10.37 3.14 2.52
N TRP A 16 -10.78 2.53 3.62
CA TRP A 16 -9.90 2.28 4.76
C TRP A 16 -9.06 1.04 4.54
N HIS A 17 -7.79 1.14 4.92
CA HIS A 17 -6.82 0.04 4.93
C HIS A 17 -6.30 -0.15 6.35
N PHE A 18 -6.44 -1.37 6.88
CA PHE A 18 -6.00 -1.72 8.23
C PHE A 18 -5.10 -2.94 8.20
N ASN A 19 -3.93 -2.85 8.82
CA ASN A 19 -3.04 -3.99 9.01
C ASN A 19 -3.61 -4.98 10.02
N VAL A 20 -3.38 -6.25 9.78
CA VAL A 20 -3.87 -7.35 10.61
C VAL A 20 -2.75 -8.31 10.95
N SER A 21 -2.57 -8.60 12.24
CA SER A 21 -1.56 -9.51 12.75
C SER A 21 -2.10 -10.86 13.23
N ASP A 22 -3.42 -10.96 13.39
CA ASP A 22 -4.08 -12.20 13.81
C ASP A 22 -5.56 -12.26 13.38
N ILE A 23 -6.19 -13.41 13.59
CA ILE A 23 -7.57 -13.64 13.21
C ILE A 23 -8.57 -12.81 14.03
N THR A 24 -8.21 -12.41 15.24
CA THR A 24 -9.07 -11.59 16.10
C THR A 24 -9.19 -10.18 15.54
N MET A 25 -8.07 -9.62 15.07
CA MET A 25 -8.06 -8.33 14.37
C MET A 25 -8.84 -8.38 13.06
N ILE A 26 -8.65 -9.44 12.25
CA ILE A 26 -9.41 -9.65 11.01
C ILE A 26 -10.91 -9.61 11.32
N ARG A 27 -11.35 -10.36 12.32
CA ARG A 27 -12.76 -10.42 12.70
C ARG A 27 -13.29 -9.09 13.22
N ALA A 28 -12.56 -8.41 14.09
CA ALA A 28 -12.97 -7.13 14.64
C ALA A 28 -13.14 -6.05 13.56
N ILE A 29 -12.17 -5.96 12.62
CA ILE A 29 -12.23 -5.01 11.51
C ILE A 29 -13.38 -5.37 10.56
N PHE A 30 -13.55 -6.66 10.25
CA PHE A 30 -14.66 -7.13 9.42
C PHE A 30 -16.01 -6.76 10.03
N ASP A 31 -16.23 -7.07 11.33
CA ASP A 31 -17.49 -6.78 12.02
C ASP A 31 -17.79 -5.28 12.04
N ALA A 32 -16.78 -4.44 12.29
CA ALA A 32 -16.93 -2.99 12.24
C ALA A 32 -17.28 -2.49 10.82
N ALA A 33 -16.59 -2.98 9.80
CA ALA A 33 -16.85 -2.63 8.40
C ALA A 33 -18.25 -3.07 7.95
N TYR A 34 -18.63 -4.30 8.30
CA TYR A 34 -19.93 -4.88 7.97
C TYR A 34 -21.09 -4.12 8.65
N GLN A 35 -20.97 -3.80 9.95
CA GLN A 35 -21.97 -3.01 10.67
C GLN A 35 -22.15 -1.60 10.10
N ASN A 36 -21.08 -0.98 9.63
CA ASN A 36 -21.11 0.35 9.03
C ASN A 36 -21.39 0.34 7.52
N GLN A 37 -21.50 -0.83 6.90
CA GLN A 37 -21.70 -0.98 5.44
C GLN A 37 -20.63 -0.22 4.63
N LYS A 38 -19.36 -0.30 5.07
CA LYS A 38 -18.23 0.35 4.42
C LYS A 38 -17.21 -0.70 3.96
N PRO A 39 -16.85 -0.72 2.67
CA PRO A 39 -15.81 -1.61 2.18
C PRO A 39 -14.49 -1.34 2.90
N VAL A 40 -13.67 -2.40 3.05
CA VAL A 40 -12.40 -2.30 3.77
C VAL A 40 -11.33 -3.14 3.08
N ILE A 41 -10.08 -2.66 3.17
CA ILE A 41 -8.88 -3.41 2.79
C ILE A 41 -8.18 -3.86 4.07
N LEU A 42 -7.84 -5.14 4.15
CA LEU A 42 -6.95 -5.69 5.17
C LEU A 42 -5.53 -5.74 4.60
N GLY A 43 -4.59 -5.14 5.30
CA GLY A 43 -3.17 -5.19 4.97
C GLY A 43 -2.47 -6.29 5.76
N ALA A 44 -1.57 -7.01 5.12
CA ALA A 44 -0.69 -7.95 5.79
C ALA A 44 0.76 -7.68 5.38
N SER A 45 1.59 -7.26 6.33
CA SER A 45 3.01 -7.04 6.13
C SER A 45 3.75 -8.35 5.81
N PHE A 46 4.99 -8.25 5.38
CA PHE A 46 5.81 -9.44 5.12
C PHE A 46 5.89 -10.38 6.34
N GLY A 47 6.10 -9.83 7.55
CA GLY A 47 6.18 -10.62 8.78
C GLY A 47 4.88 -11.35 9.09
N GLU A 48 3.75 -10.67 8.94
CA GLU A 48 2.41 -11.23 9.16
C GLU A 48 2.06 -12.31 8.12
N ARG A 49 2.36 -12.06 6.84
CA ARG A 49 2.19 -13.08 5.79
C ARG A 49 3.04 -14.32 6.03
N LYS A 50 4.27 -14.13 6.52
CA LYS A 50 5.16 -15.24 6.86
C LYS A 50 4.68 -16.02 8.08
N PHE A 51 4.12 -15.34 9.09
CA PHE A 51 3.64 -15.96 10.33
C PHE A 51 2.30 -16.69 10.13
N ILE A 52 1.31 -16.03 9.53
CA ILE A 52 -0.05 -16.58 9.34
C ILE A 52 -0.10 -17.50 8.11
N GLY A 53 0.69 -17.19 7.10
CA GLY A 53 0.68 -17.82 5.77
C GLY A 53 -0.17 -17.04 4.77
N ALA A 54 0.44 -16.64 3.64
CA ALA A 54 -0.24 -15.86 2.60
C ALA A 54 -1.51 -16.56 2.09
N LYS A 55 -1.44 -17.87 1.83
CA LYS A 55 -2.60 -18.68 1.39
C LYS A 55 -3.70 -18.73 2.43
N THR A 56 -3.35 -18.82 3.71
CA THR A 56 -4.32 -18.86 4.81
C THR A 56 -5.09 -17.53 4.90
N LEU A 57 -4.38 -16.40 4.85
CA LEU A 57 -4.99 -15.06 4.83
C LEU A 57 -5.97 -14.91 3.66
N SER A 58 -5.55 -15.29 2.45
CA SER A 58 -6.39 -15.23 1.26
C SER A 58 -7.67 -16.05 1.42
N LEU A 59 -7.59 -17.27 1.96
CA LEU A 59 -8.75 -18.12 2.18
C LEU A 59 -9.71 -17.56 3.23
N ILE A 60 -9.20 -16.96 4.32
CA ILE A 60 -10.02 -16.33 5.35
C ILE A 60 -10.81 -15.16 4.76
N VAL A 61 -10.12 -14.25 4.05
CA VAL A 61 -10.76 -13.07 3.47
C VAL A 61 -11.77 -13.46 2.40
N LYS A 62 -11.41 -14.43 1.55
CA LYS A 62 -12.32 -14.97 0.54
C LYS A 62 -13.59 -15.56 1.18
N ASN A 63 -13.43 -16.35 2.25
CA ASN A 63 -14.58 -16.95 2.96
C ASN A 63 -15.49 -15.86 3.55
N LEU A 64 -14.93 -14.85 4.21
CA LEU A 64 -15.73 -13.73 4.75
C LEU A 64 -16.48 -12.98 3.65
N ARG A 65 -15.84 -12.74 2.52
CA ARG A 65 -16.45 -12.08 1.35
C ARG A 65 -17.63 -12.87 0.80
N GLU A 66 -17.46 -14.17 0.62
CA GLU A 66 -18.48 -15.05 0.04
C GLU A 66 -19.63 -15.34 1.02
N GLU A 67 -19.32 -15.59 2.29
CA GLU A 67 -20.32 -15.91 3.31
C GLU A 67 -21.27 -14.74 3.62
N TYR A 68 -20.74 -13.51 3.63
CA TYR A 68 -21.49 -12.32 4.00
C TYR A 68 -21.88 -11.44 2.80
N ASP A 69 -21.49 -11.82 1.58
CA ASP A 69 -21.68 -11.00 0.36
C ASP A 69 -21.23 -9.54 0.59
N PHE A 70 -20.05 -9.36 1.18
CA PHE A 70 -19.56 -8.06 1.63
C PHE A 70 -18.18 -7.73 1.06
N PRO A 71 -17.95 -6.48 0.56
CA PRO A 71 -16.71 -6.07 -0.07
C PRO A 71 -15.58 -5.87 0.96
N ILE A 72 -14.86 -6.95 1.24
CA ILE A 72 -13.61 -6.97 2.01
C ILE A 72 -12.48 -7.46 1.10
N TYR A 73 -11.33 -6.80 1.15
CA TYR A 73 -10.19 -7.04 0.26
C TYR A 73 -8.91 -7.27 1.05
N LEU A 74 -7.94 -7.93 0.43
CA LEU A 74 -6.65 -8.26 1.03
C LEU A 74 -5.51 -7.65 0.22
N ASN A 75 -4.67 -6.86 0.88
CA ASN A 75 -3.45 -6.28 0.33
C ASN A 75 -2.20 -6.92 0.93
N ALA A 76 -1.22 -7.23 0.09
CA ALA A 76 0.13 -7.54 0.53
C ALA A 76 0.86 -6.20 0.77
N ASP A 77 0.93 -5.82 2.04
CA ASP A 77 1.49 -4.55 2.48
C ASP A 77 3.02 -4.65 2.50
N HIS A 78 3.66 -3.92 1.61
CA HIS A 78 5.06 -3.96 1.21
C HIS A 78 5.55 -5.34 0.75
N THR A 79 5.87 -5.43 -0.53
CA THR A 79 6.67 -6.49 -1.14
C THR A 79 7.92 -5.87 -1.74
N HIS A 80 9.09 -6.46 -1.49
CA HIS A 80 10.38 -5.88 -1.89
C HIS A 80 11.07 -6.64 -3.03
N SER A 81 10.46 -7.73 -3.50
CA SER A 81 10.97 -8.53 -4.60
C SER A 81 9.84 -9.04 -5.50
N PHE A 82 10.20 -9.36 -6.74
CA PHE A 82 9.27 -10.00 -7.67
C PHE A 82 8.74 -11.34 -7.13
N GLU A 83 9.59 -12.11 -6.47
CA GLU A 83 9.24 -13.40 -5.88
C GLU A 83 8.16 -13.27 -4.80
N GLU A 84 8.30 -12.28 -3.91
CA GLU A 84 7.30 -11.99 -2.88
C GLU A 84 5.98 -11.54 -3.51
N ALA A 85 6.02 -10.62 -4.47
CA ALA A 85 4.84 -10.14 -5.18
C ALA A 85 4.13 -11.29 -5.93
N ARG A 86 4.90 -12.15 -6.61
CA ARG A 86 4.37 -13.33 -7.31
C ARG A 86 3.67 -14.29 -6.35
N GLU A 87 4.29 -14.60 -5.20
CA GLU A 87 3.71 -15.49 -4.20
C GLU A 87 2.31 -15.03 -3.77
N VAL A 88 2.15 -13.77 -3.42
CA VAL A 88 0.86 -13.24 -2.95
C VAL A 88 -0.17 -13.14 -4.06
N ILE A 89 0.24 -12.80 -5.28
CA ILE A 89 -0.61 -12.81 -6.47
C ILE A 89 -1.14 -14.23 -6.72
N ASP A 90 -0.26 -15.24 -6.70
CA ASP A 90 -0.63 -16.65 -6.90
C ASP A 90 -1.48 -17.20 -5.74
N CYS A 91 -1.35 -16.63 -4.54
CA CYS A 91 -2.24 -16.94 -3.41
C CYS A 91 -3.63 -16.30 -3.52
N GLY A 92 -3.84 -15.33 -4.42
CA GLY A 92 -5.12 -14.69 -4.67
C GLY A 92 -5.39 -13.46 -3.80
N PHE A 93 -4.37 -12.67 -3.54
CA PHE A 93 -4.51 -11.33 -2.96
C PHE A 93 -5.19 -10.39 -3.95
N ASP A 94 -5.95 -9.41 -3.44
CA ASP A 94 -6.68 -8.44 -4.25
C ASP A 94 -5.81 -7.23 -4.63
N ALA A 95 -4.78 -6.94 -3.82
CA ALA A 95 -3.83 -5.87 -4.04
C ALA A 95 -2.42 -6.24 -3.57
N VAL A 96 -1.44 -5.58 -4.15
CA VAL A 96 -0.02 -5.71 -3.80
C VAL A 96 0.62 -4.33 -3.80
N THR A 97 1.23 -3.95 -2.69
CA THR A 97 2.11 -2.78 -2.61
C THR A 97 3.54 -3.23 -2.91
N PHE A 98 4.08 -2.78 -4.04
CA PHE A 98 5.49 -3.03 -4.39
C PHE A 98 6.34 -1.85 -3.96
N ASP A 99 7.20 -2.10 -2.97
CA ASP A 99 8.12 -1.11 -2.42
C ASP A 99 9.52 -1.25 -3.04
N GLY A 100 9.76 -0.44 -4.06
CA GLY A 100 11.07 -0.27 -4.68
C GLY A 100 11.80 1.00 -4.22
N SER A 101 11.40 1.61 -3.11
CA SER A 101 11.93 2.90 -2.63
C SER A 101 13.43 2.90 -2.33
N ASN A 102 14.00 1.73 -2.06
CA ASN A 102 15.44 1.53 -1.84
C ASN A 102 16.25 1.32 -3.14
N LEU A 103 15.60 1.23 -4.29
CA LEU A 103 16.24 1.06 -5.60
C LEU A 103 16.51 2.42 -6.25
N SER A 104 17.34 2.44 -7.30
CA SER A 104 17.39 3.61 -8.16
C SER A 104 16.04 3.82 -8.87
N PHE A 105 15.78 5.04 -9.32
CA PHE A 105 14.52 5.38 -10.00
C PHE A 105 14.23 4.45 -11.19
N GLU A 106 15.23 4.20 -12.01
CA GLU A 106 15.14 3.33 -13.18
C GLU A 106 14.92 1.85 -12.81
N GLU A 107 15.61 1.37 -11.79
CA GLU A 107 15.42 -0.01 -11.29
C GLU A 107 14.05 -0.19 -10.66
N ASN A 108 13.57 0.80 -9.89
CA ASN A 108 12.24 0.77 -9.32
C ASN A 108 11.18 0.67 -10.43
N ILE A 109 11.28 1.50 -11.48
CA ILE A 109 10.39 1.43 -12.65
C ILE A 109 10.41 0.03 -13.27
N LEU A 110 11.60 -0.53 -13.52
CA LEU A 110 11.73 -1.84 -14.16
C LEU A 110 11.09 -2.95 -13.31
N LYS A 111 11.38 -2.97 -12.01
CA LYS A 111 10.88 -4.00 -11.09
C LYS A 111 9.37 -3.86 -10.85
N THR A 112 8.89 -2.65 -10.63
CA THR A 112 7.45 -2.39 -10.48
C THR A 112 6.69 -2.83 -11.74
N LYS A 113 7.20 -2.49 -12.93
CA LYS A 113 6.61 -2.90 -14.20
C LYS A 113 6.56 -4.42 -14.38
N GLU A 114 7.59 -5.13 -13.94
CA GLU A 114 7.65 -6.59 -13.95
C GLU A 114 6.49 -7.17 -13.12
N VAL A 115 6.26 -6.64 -11.91
CA VAL A 115 5.14 -7.04 -11.05
C VAL A 115 3.79 -6.71 -11.68
N VAL A 116 3.62 -5.50 -12.22
CA VAL A 116 2.38 -5.08 -12.90
C VAL A 116 2.04 -6.02 -14.07
N ASN A 117 3.03 -6.37 -14.89
CA ASN A 117 2.81 -7.25 -16.03
C ASN A 117 2.38 -8.66 -15.58
N TYR A 118 3.05 -9.20 -14.56
CA TYR A 118 2.69 -10.50 -14.00
C TYR A 118 1.27 -10.50 -13.41
N ALA A 119 0.93 -9.47 -12.63
CA ALA A 119 -0.40 -9.34 -12.07
C ALA A 119 -1.49 -9.28 -13.15
N LYS A 120 -1.29 -8.47 -14.20
CA LYS A 120 -2.24 -8.35 -15.33
C LYS A 120 -2.42 -9.65 -16.10
N GLU A 121 -1.34 -10.43 -16.27
CA GLU A 121 -1.40 -11.76 -16.91
C GLU A 121 -2.23 -12.76 -16.07
N LYS A 122 -2.07 -12.74 -14.75
CA LYS A 122 -2.77 -13.65 -13.84
C LYS A 122 -4.23 -13.25 -13.61
N ASN A 123 -4.46 -12.01 -13.28
CA ASN A 123 -5.79 -11.45 -13.06
C ASN A 123 -5.74 -9.91 -13.22
N PRO A 124 -6.35 -9.35 -14.27
CA PRO A 124 -6.33 -7.91 -14.54
C PRO A 124 -7.03 -7.06 -13.47
N ASN A 125 -7.77 -7.68 -12.55
CA ASN A 125 -8.45 -7.00 -11.44
C ASN A 125 -7.59 -6.85 -10.18
N ILE A 126 -6.39 -7.44 -10.14
CA ILE A 126 -5.44 -7.19 -9.06
C ILE A 126 -4.96 -5.75 -9.15
N VAL A 127 -4.99 -5.06 -8.01
CA VAL A 127 -4.52 -3.68 -7.87
C VAL A 127 -3.04 -3.70 -7.50
N ILE A 128 -2.22 -2.99 -8.26
CA ILE A 128 -0.80 -2.80 -7.93
C ILE A 128 -0.58 -1.36 -7.51
N GLU A 129 -0.07 -1.19 -6.30
CA GLU A 129 0.44 0.07 -5.77
C GLU A 129 1.96 0.08 -5.91
N GLY A 130 2.50 1.17 -6.45
CA GLY A 130 3.95 1.38 -6.55
C GLY A 130 4.39 2.48 -5.61
N GLU A 131 5.52 2.27 -4.92
CA GLU A 131 6.10 3.22 -3.99
C GLU A 131 7.33 3.93 -4.56
N LEU A 132 7.37 5.26 -4.43
CA LEU A 132 8.47 6.12 -4.86
C LEU A 132 8.84 7.13 -3.77
N GLY A 133 10.10 7.06 -3.31
CA GLY A 133 10.62 7.91 -2.24
C GLY A 133 10.67 7.16 -0.90
N TYR A 134 11.83 7.21 -0.27
CA TYR A 134 12.09 6.44 0.94
C TYR A 134 11.49 7.13 2.18
N ILE A 135 10.61 6.43 2.89
CA ILE A 135 9.92 6.92 4.09
C ILE A 135 10.22 6.07 5.34
N GLY A 136 11.21 5.16 5.25
CA GLY A 136 11.50 4.15 6.27
C GLY A 136 10.88 2.80 5.93
N THR A 137 11.31 1.74 6.60
CA THR A 137 10.89 0.36 6.30
C THR A 137 10.17 -0.35 7.43
N HIS A 138 10.17 0.21 8.65
CA HIS A 138 9.67 -0.49 9.84
C HIS A 138 8.72 0.38 10.64
N SER A 139 7.57 -0.18 11.02
CA SER A 139 6.61 0.45 11.92
C SER A 139 7.03 0.25 13.38
N GLU A 140 8.08 0.96 13.81
CA GLU A 140 8.67 0.87 15.14
C GLU A 140 8.56 2.20 15.88
N ILE A 141 8.80 2.17 17.20
CA ILE A 141 9.02 3.39 17.98
C ILE A 141 10.49 3.79 17.81
N LEU A 142 10.69 4.90 17.13
CA LEU A 142 12.01 5.42 16.82
C LEU A 142 12.37 6.55 17.77
N SER A 143 13.65 6.65 18.17
CA SER A 143 14.16 7.76 18.97
C SER A 143 14.49 9.01 18.13
N ASP A 144 14.64 8.83 16.82
CA ASP A 144 14.88 9.89 15.83
C ASP A 144 14.35 9.47 14.44
N PHE A 145 14.35 10.38 13.50
CA PHE A 145 13.91 10.13 12.14
C PHE A 145 14.77 9.06 11.44
N PRO A 146 14.19 8.19 10.61
CA PRO A 146 14.96 7.23 9.81
C PRO A 146 16.01 7.95 8.96
N GLU A 147 17.21 7.39 8.94
CA GLU A 147 18.29 7.92 8.10
C GLU A 147 17.88 7.87 6.64
N ASN A 148 18.07 8.96 5.91
CA ASN A 148 17.65 9.15 4.51
C ASN A 148 16.14 9.18 4.23
N ALA A 149 15.26 9.16 5.25
CA ALA A 149 13.85 9.38 5.01
C ALA A 149 13.59 10.76 4.40
N ALA A 150 12.64 10.84 3.48
CA ALA A 150 12.28 12.08 2.79
C ALA A 150 11.47 13.02 3.71
N LEU A 151 12.18 13.71 4.61
CA LEU A 151 11.60 14.66 5.59
C LEU A 151 11.76 16.11 5.17
N ASN A 152 12.67 16.38 4.27
CA ASN A 152 12.90 17.70 3.71
C ASN A 152 12.26 17.79 2.34
N GLN A 153 11.72 18.95 2.00
CA GLN A 153 11.07 19.19 0.70
C GLN A 153 11.95 18.82 -0.52
N GLU A 154 13.27 18.92 -0.37
CA GLU A 154 14.24 18.54 -1.39
C GLU A 154 14.25 17.04 -1.72
N ASN A 155 13.84 16.22 -0.73
CA ASN A 155 13.80 14.76 -0.82
C ASN A 155 12.37 14.23 -1.04
N PHE A 156 11.37 15.10 -1.12
CA PHE A 156 10.01 14.69 -1.43
C PHE A 156 9.90 14.22 -2.88
N THR A 157 8.95 13.34 -3.11
CA THR A 157 8.65 12.86 -4.47
C THR A 157 8.23 14.04 -5.35
N LYS A 158 8.93 14.25 -6.48
CA LYS A 158 8.59 15.33 -7.39
C LYS A 158 7.41 14.96 -8.29
N PRO A 159 6.53 15.91 -8.62
CA PRO A 159 5.37 15.64 -9.48
C PRO A 159 5.75 15.03 -10.83
N GLU A 160 6.89 15.46 -11.42
CA GLU A 160 7.41 14.95 -12.68
C GLU A 160 7.87 13.50 -12.56
N GLU A 161 8.55 13.15 -11.46
CA GLU A 161 8.99 11.79 -11.19
C GLU A 161 7.80 10.85 -10.93
N ALA A 162 6.77 11.33 -10.22
CA ALA A 162 5.54 10.57 -9.98
C ALA A 162 4.79 10.27 -11.30
N GLU A 163 4.64 11.27 -12.18
CA GLU A 163 4.03 11.12 -13.50
C GLU A 163 4.78 10.09 -14.34
N GLU A 164 6.10 10.27 -14.49
CA GLU A 164 6.96 9.35 -15.24
C GLU A 164 6.90 7.91 -14.69
N PHE A 165 6.94 7.76 -13.36
CA PHE A 165 6.85 6.47 -12.70
C PHE A 165 5.52 5.77 -13.01
N ILE A 166 4.39 6.45 -12.83
CA ILE A 166 3.05 5.91 -13.08
C ILE A 166 2.88 5.53 -14.56
N GLU A 167 3.29 6.41 -15.48
CA GLU A 167 3.18 6.16 -16.93
C GLU A 167 4.01 4.95 -17.36
N LYS A 168 5.25 4.83 -16.87
CA LYS A 168 6.17 3.76 -17.27
C LYS A 168 5.84 2.41 -16.63
N THR A 169 5.35 2.41 -15.40
CA THR A 169 5.03 1.18 -14.65
C THR A 169 3.62 0.69 -14.94
N GLY A 170 2.67 1.60 -15.07
CA GLY A 170 1.25 1.30 -15.22
C GLY A 170 0.60 0.77 -13.94
N VAL A 171 1.07 1.23 -12.77
CA VAL A 171 0.45 0.95 -11.47
C VAL A 171 -0.96 1.53 -11.37
N ASP A 172 -1.78 0.93 -10.55
CA ASP A 172 -3.17 1.37 -10.30
C ASP A 172 -3.24 2.41 -9.16
N LEU A 173 -2.33 2.31 -8.18
CA LEU A 173 -2.18 3.21 -7.05
C LEU A 173 -0.72 3.65 -6.92
N PHE A 174 -0.54 4.82 -6.32
CA PHE A 174 0.77 5.41 -6.13
C PHE A 174 0.96 5.88 -4.69
N ALA A 175 2.04 5.44 -4.06
CA ALA A 175 2.52 5.91 -2.76
C ALA A 175 3.79 6.74 -2.94
N GLY A 176 3.79 7.95 -2.43
CA GLY A 176 4.93 8.87 -2.52
C GLY A 176 5.40 9.37 -1.17
N ALA A 177 6.58 9.97 -1.15
CA ALA A 177 7.14 10.65 0.01
C ALA A 177 6.71 12.12 0.01
N PHE A 178 5.88 12.51 0.97
CA PHE A 178 5.29 13.84 1.11
C PHE A 178 5.51 14.44 2.52
N GLY A 179 6.48 13.90 3.29
CA GLY A 179 6.67 14.15 4.71
C GLY A 179 6.08 13.05 5.61
N ASN A 180 5.47 12.03 5.04
CA ASN A 180 5.06 10.81 5.74
C ASN A 180 6.29 9.94 6.08
N ILE A 181 6.19 9.16 7.15
CA ILE A 181 7.22 8.19 7.57
C ILE A 181 6.57 6.92 8.09
N HIS A 182 7.30 5.81 8.00
CA HIS A 182 7.01 4.61 8.77
C HIS A 182 7.48 4.77 10.21
N GLY A 183 6.66 4.28 11.17
CA GLY A 183 6.97 4.31 12.58
C GLY A 183 6.45 5.54 13.31
N ILE A 184 6.70 5.53 14.61
CA ILE A 184 6.34 6.63 15.52
C ILE A 184 7.64 7.19 16.10
N ILE A 185 7.85 8.49 15.97
CA ILE A 185 9.03 9.12 16.56
C ILE A 185 8.68 9.62 17.96
N LEU A 186 9.38 9.06 18.95
CA LEU A 186 9.27 9.46 20.34
C LEU A 186 10.55 10.16 20.79
N LYS A 187 10.51 11.47 20.91
CA LYS A 187 11.66 12.30 21.36
C LYS A 187 11.31 13.04 22.62
N ASN A 188 12.10 12.88 23.68
CA ASN A 188 11.88 13.50 25.01
C ASN A 188 10.48 13.21 25.61
N GLY A 189 9.87 12.05 25.30
CA GLY A 189 8.54 11.68 25.79
C GLY A 189 7.39 12.28 24.98
N GLU A 190 7.66 12.98 23.90
CA GLU A 190 6.66 13.53 22.99
C GLU A 190 6.67 12.83 21.64
N VAL A 191 5.48 12.56 21.09
CA VAL A 191 5.31 12.02 19.74
C VAL A 191 5.51 13.14 18.74
N LEU A 192 6.50 13.00 17.87
CA LEU A 192 6.74 13.91 16.76
C LEU A 192 5.99 13.42 15.53
N ASN A 193 5.12 14.28 14.99
CA ASN A 193 4.43 14.04 13.74
C ASN A 193 5.09 14.88 12.64
N PRO A 194 5.64 14.25 11.59
CA PRO A 194 6.16 15.00 10.45
C PRO A 194 5.02 15.74 9.74
N HIS A 195 5.38 16.85 9.11
CA HIS A 195 4.42 17.67 8.38
C HIS A 195 4.19 17.11 6.97
N ILE A 196 2.97 16.67 6.69
CA ILE A 196 2.57 16.20 5.38
C ILE A 196 2.28 17.38 4.45
N ASP A 197 2.94 17.45 3.29
CA ASP A 197 2.70 18.49 2.29
C ASP A 197 1.47 18.18 1.43
N ILE A 198 0.32 18.63 1.89
CA ILE A 198 -0.96 18.46 1.19
C ILE A 198 -0.98 19.16 -0.18
N ASN A 199 -0.23 20.25 -0.34
CA ASN A 199 -0.18 20.96 -1.63
C ASN A 199 0.61 20.16 -2.66
N LEU A 200 1.67 19.48 -2.24
CA LEU A 200 2.43 18.58 -3.09
C LEU A 200 1.57 17.39 -3.54
N ILE A 201 0.83 16.75 -2.62
CA ILE A 201 -0.10 15.67 -2.95
C ILE A 201 -1.12 16.13 -4.01
N LYS A 202 -1.70 17.31 -3.84
CA LYS A 202 -2.64 17.88 -4.84
C LYS A 202 -1.99 18.07 -6.21
N LYS A 203 -0.77 18.63 -6.26
CA LYS A 203 -0.04 18.83 -7.52
C LYS A 203 0.23 17.51 -8.24
N ILE A 204 0.67 16.48 -7.50
CA ILE A 204 0.88 15.15 -8.06
C ILE A 204 -0.43 14.59 -8.60
N LYS A 205 -1.50 14.61 -7.80
CA LYS A 205 -2.82 14.13 -8.23
C LYS A 205 -3.37 14.86 -9.46
N GLU A 206 -3.13 16.15 -9.60
CA GLU A 206 -3.55 16.94 -10.78
C GLU A 206 -2.79 16.55 -12.04
N ARG A 207 -1.53 16.14 -11.89
CA ARG A 207 -0.65 15.77 -12.98
C ARG A 207 -0.81 14.31 -13.45
N THR A 208 -1.22 13.43 -12.55
CA THR A 208 -1.31 11.98 -12.80
C THR A 208 -2.75 11.49 -13.07
N LYS A 209 -3.63 12.38 -13.51
CA LYS A 209 -5.03 12.08 -13.85
C LYS A 209 -5.19 11.29 -15.13
#